data_05768c82445e99b2f7f4a02092238775
#
_entry.id   05768c82445e99b2f7f4a02092238775
#
_cell.length_a   1.000
_cell.length_b   1.000
_cell.length_c   1.000
_cell.angle_alpha   90.00
_cell.angle_beta   90.00
_cell.angle_gamma   90.00
#
_symmetry.space_group_name_H-M   'P 1'
#
loop_
_entity.id
_entity.type
_entity.pdbx_description
1 polymer ?
#
loop_
_entity_poly.entity_id
_entity_poly.type
_entity_poly.pdbx_seq_one_letter_code
_entity_poly.pdbx_strand_id
1 'polypeptide(L)'
;MTGPTSPASTQPRVPDSHLDPLTRPLHGVLTTMMPDGQPQSSLVWVDYDGECALVNTTRQRRKGRNIEFNPRVSLLIVDPADTGRFIQIRGLAELVEDGALEHLDRLTRKYTSHPCYYGFVYPVEQQALETRVTCHIHATRVTLDAIHA
;
A
#
# COMPACT_ATOMS: atom_id res chain seq x y z
N MET A 1 38.33 -3.70 9.88
CA MET A 1 37.64 -4.22 8.69
C MET A 1 36.19 -3.86 8.78
N THR A 2 35.81 -2.88 8.01
CA THR A 2 34.42 -2.54 7.88
C THR A 2 33.73 -3.69 7.17
N GLY A 3 32.72 -4.29 7.80
CA GLY A 3 31.85 -5.25 7.14
C GLY A 3 31.25 -4.62 5.87
N PRO A 4 30.76 -5.42 4.92
CA PRO A 4 30.13 -4.87 3.75
C PRO A 4 29.00 -3.96 4.19
N THR A 5 29.13 -2.68 3.95
CA THR A 5 28.02 -1.75 4.02
C THR A 5 26.99 -2.27 3.02
N SER A 6 25.80 -2.60 3.52
CA SER A 6 24.67 -2.85 2.61
C SER A 6 24.64 -1.71 1.60
N PRO A 7 24.63 -2.01 0.30
CA PRO A 7 24.50 -0.94 -0.67
C PRO A 7 23.27 -0.11 -0.29
N ALA A 8 23.42 1.19 -0.28
CA ALA A 8 22.29 2.09 -0.11
C ALA A 8 21.18 1.59 -1.04
N SER A 9 19.98 1.42 -0.51
CA SER A 9 18.84 0.97 -1.29
C SER A 9 18.79 1.78 -2.59
N THR A 10 18.88 1.09 -3.73
CA THR A 10 18.69 1.71 -5.05
C THR A 10 17.22 1.92 -5.35
N GLN A 11 16.34 1.56 -4.40
CA GLN A 11 14.91 1.74 -4.53
C GLN A 11 14.57 3.23 -4.64
N PRO A 12 13.77 3.64 -5.65
CA PRO A 12 13.30 5.01 -5.74
C PRO A 12 12.56 5.42 -4.48
N ARG A 13 12.85 6.61 -3.98
CA ARG A 13 12.23 7.15 -2.78
C ARG A 13 11.12 8.10 -3.12
N VAL A 14 10.15 8.21 -2.20
CA VAL A 14 9.13 9.24 -2.26
C VAL A 14 9.79 10.56 -1.83
N PRO A 15 9.81 11.59 -2.69
CA PRO A 15 10.39 12.87 -2.32
C PRO A 15 9.52 13.60 -1.31
N ASP A 16 10.13 14.49 -0.53
CA ASP A 16 9.44 15.27 0.51
C ASP A 16 8.26 16.07 -0.03
N SER A 17 8.34 16.53 -1.27
CA SER A 17 7.25 17.27 -1.93
C SER A 17 5.95 16.48 -2.06
N HIS A 18 6.03 15.14 -2.05
CA HIS A 18 4.89 14.24 -2.26
C HIS A 18 4.78 13.17 -1.16
N LEU A 19 5.32 13.45 0.02
CA LEU A 19 5.24 12.53 1.15
C LEU A 19 3.84 12.53 1.79
N ASP A 20 3.20 13.68 1.86
CA ASP A 20 1.91 13.83 2.53
C ASP A 20 0.77 12.98 1.93
N PRO A 21 0.68 12.69 0.62
CA PRO A 21 -0.32 11.75 0.13
C PRO A 21 -0.25 10.35 0.76
N LEU A 22 0.93 9.93 1.20
CA LEU A 22 1.11 8.63 1.85
C LEU A 22 0.84 8.68 3.35
N THR A 23 0.94 9.84 3.98
CA THR A 23 0.81 10.00 5.43
C THR A 23 -0.56 10.53 5.86
N ARG A 24 -1.24 11.28 4.98
CA ARG A 24 -2.61 11.75 5.19
C ARG A 24 -3.61 10.63 4.87
N PRO A 25 -4.84 10.66 5.41
CA PRO A 25 -5.84 9.63 5.13
C PRO A 25 -6.47 9.81 3.75
N LEU A 26 -5.66 9.75 2.71
CA LEU A 26 -6.10 9.81 1.31
C LEU A 26 -6.22 8.40 0.75
N HIS A 27 -7.25 8.16 -0.06
CA HIS A 27 -7.41 6.86 -0.69
C HIS A 27 -6.44 6.70 -1.86
N GLY A 28 -5.81 5.53 -1.93
CA GLY A 28 -5.03 5.12 -3.09
C GLY A 28 -5.84 4.23 -4.00
N VAL A 29 -5.45 4.17 -5.27
CA VAL A 29 -5.94 3.18 -6.23
C VAL A 29 -4.82 2.17 -6.44
N LEU A 30 -5.03 0.95 -5.96
CA LEU A 30 -4.08 -0.15 -6.15
C LEU A 30 -4.50 -0.97 -7.35
N THR A 31 -3.59 -1.12 -8.30
CA THR A 31 -3.78 -1.96 -9.49
C THR A 31 -2.90 -3.20 -9.37
N THR A 32 -3.52 -4.36 -9.49
CA THR A 32 -2.87 -5.66 -9.51
C THR A 32 -3.23 -6.38 -10.82
N MET A 33 -2.51 -7.45 -11.15
CA MET A 33 -2.69 -8.16 -12.40
C MET A 33 -3.47 -9.45 -12.20
N MET A 34 -4.57 -9.58 -12.95
CA MET A 34 -5.32 -10.84 -13.01
C MET A 34 -4.49 -11.92 -13.73
N PRO A 35 -4.79 -13.21 -13.49
CA PRO A 35 -4.07 -14.30 -14.16
C PRO A 35 -4.09 -14.24 -15.70
N ASP A 36 -5.12 -13.64 -16.29
CA ASP A 36 -5.24 -13.46 -17.74
C ASP A 36 -4.51 -12.21 -18.26
N GLY A 37 -3.83 -11.46 -17.38
CA GLY A 37 -3.12 -10.23 -17.73
C GLY A 37 -3.95 -8.96 -17.68
N GLN A 38 -5.24 -9.04 -17.34
CA GLN A 38 -6.07 -7.84 -17.16
C GLN A 38 -5.68 -7.13 -15.87
N PRO A 39 -5.52 -5.81 -15.88
CA PRO A 39 -5.34 -5.04 -14.65
C PRO A 39 -6.66 -4.95 -13.88
N GLN A 40 -6.58 -5.05 -12.56
CA GLN A 40 -7.73 -4.93 -11.66
C GLN A 40 -7.39 -3.88 -10.61
N SER A 41 -8.25 -2.86 -10.48
CA SER A 41 -8.02 -1.72 -9.59
C SER A 41 -9.08 -1.66 -8.50
N SER A 42 -8.65 -1.25 -7.30
CA SER A 42 -9.55 -1.02 -6.17
C SER A 42 -9.02 0.09 -5.28
N LEU A 43 -9.92 0.75 -4.55
CA LEU A 43 -9.54 1.73 -3.55
C LEU A 43 -8.95 1.03 -2.34
N VAL A 44 -7.89 1.62 -1.80
CA VAL A 44 -7.18 1.09 -0.63
C VAL A 44 -6.83 2.21 0.34
N TRP A 45 -6.68 1.83 1.61
CA TRP A 45 -6.02 2.65 2.61
C TRP A 45 -4.52 2.48 2.48
N VAL A 46 -3.78 3.57 2.66
CA VAL A 46 -2.34 3.61 2.40
C VAL A 46 -1.60 4.02 3.66
N ASP A 47 -0.45 3.42 3.87
CA ASP A 47 0.50 3.78 4.90
C ASP A 47 1.91 3.85 4.29
N TYR A 48 2.86 4.36 5.06
CA TYR A 48 4.24 4.50 4.63
C TYR A 48 5.17 4.28 5.82
N ASP A 49 6.17 3.44 5.67
CA ASP A 49 7.12 3.12 6.74
C ASP A 49 8.45 3.87 6.61
N GLY A 50 8.56 4.81 5.70
CA GLY A 50 9.79 5.53 5.37
C GLY A 50 10.56 4.92 4.19
N GLU A 51 10.17 3.74 3.76
CA GLU A 51 10.83 3.01 2.68
C GLU A 51 9.83 2.47 1.67
N CYS A 52 8.80 1.76 2.15
CA CYS A 52 7.75 1.17 1.32
C CYS A 52 6.41 1.83 1.57
N ALA A 53 5.62 2.00 0.52
CA ALA A 53 4.19 2.19 0.66
C ALA A 53 3.57 0.87 1.12
N LEU A 54 2.62 0.95 2.05
CA LEU A 54 2.01 -0.21 2.68
C LEU A 54 0.51 -0.20 2.43
N VAL A 55 -0.02 -1.35 2.10
CA VAL A 55 -1.46 -1.59 1.96
C VAL A 55 -1.79 -2.86 2.73
N ASN A 56 -2.98 -2.94 3.30
CA ASN A 56 -3.43 -4.14 4.00
C ASN A 56 -4.55 -4.82 3.21
N THR A 57 -4.48 -6.14 3.12
CA THR A 57 -5.52 -6.94 2.45
C THR A 57 -5.60 -8.33 3.09
N THR A 58 -6.24 -9.26 2.43
CA THR A 58 -6.29 -10.66 2.84
C THR A 58 -5.78 -11.55 1.71
N ARG A 59 -5.31 -12.74 2.06
CA ARG A 59 -4.93 -13.74 1.03
C ARG A 59 -6.13 -14.19 0.21
N GLN A 60 -7.35 -14.11 0.78
CA GLN A 60 -8.57 -14.56 0.16
C GLN A 60 -9.15 -13.56 -0.84
N ARG A 61 -8.89 -12.26 -0.67
CA ARG A 61 -9.38 -11.23 -1.57
C ARG A 61 -8.66 -11.26 -2.91
N ARG A 62 -9.34 -10.77 -3.95
CA ARG A 62 -8.80 -10.81 -5.32
C ARG A 62 -7.41 -10.18 -5.43
N LYS A 63 -7.20 -9.01 -4.84
CA LYS A 63 -5.89 -8.35 -4.91
C LYS A 63 -4.79 -9.14 -4.20
N GLY A 64 -5.08 -9.77 -3.07
CA GLY A 64 -4.12 -10.63 -2.38
C GLY A 64 -3.73 -11.85 -3.21
N ARG A 65 -4.72 -12.49 -3.81
CA ARG A 65 -4.51 -13.63 -4.72
C ARG A 65 -3.73 -13.22 -5.97
N ASN A 66 -4.05 -12.07 -6.53
CA ASN A 66 -3.35 -11.54 -7.70
C ASN A 66 -1.87 -11.29 -7.39
N ILE A 67 -1.57 -10.67 -6.25
CA ILE A 67 -0.20 -10.36 -5.86
C ILE A 67 0.61 -11.65 -5.62
N GLU A 68 0.00 -12.66 -5.03
CA GLU A 68 0.64 -13.95 -4.81
C GLU A 68 1.09 -14.57 -6.13
N PHE A 69 0.27 -14.42 -7.17
CA PHE A 69 0.54 -14.93 -8.50
C PHE A 69 1.49 -14.03 -9.30
N ASN A 70 1.31 -12.71 -9.20
CA ASN A 70 2.11 -11.71 -9.92
C ASN A 70 2.35 -10.51 -8.99
N PRO A 71 3.58 -10.29 -8.51
CA PRO A 71 3.86 -9.25 -7.53
C PRO A 71 3.88 -7.82 -8.10
N ARG A 72 3.76 -7.65 -9.41
CA ARG A 72 3.75 -6.32 -10.03
C ARG A 72 2.49 -5.56 -9.67
N VAL A 73 2.67 -4.36 -9.11
CA VAL A 73 1.57 -3.50 -8.68
C VAL A 73 1.83 -2.05 -9.06
N SER A 74 0.75 -1.28 -9.09
CA SER A 74 0.79 0.17 -9.23
C SER A 74 -0.14 0.79 -8.18
N LEU A 75 0.37 1.78 -7.45
CA LEU A 75 -0.41 2.55 -6.48
C LEU A 75 -0.45 4.00 -6.94
N LEU A 76 -1.65 4.53 -7.14
CA LEU A 76 -1.86 5.94 -7.52
C LEU A 76 -2.59 6.64 -6.39
N ILE A 77 -2.06 7.77 -5.94
CA ILE A 77 -2.73 8.63 -4.95
C ILE A 77 -2.83 10.03 -5.52
N VAL A 78 -4.06 10.55 -5.58
CA VAL A 78 -4.36 11.90 -6.07
C VAL A 78 -4.78 12.75 -4.88
N ASP A 79 -4.28 13.98 -4.81
CA ASP A 79 -4.75 14.93 -3.81
C ASP A 79 -6.16 15.40 -4.18
N PRO A 80 -7.19 15.12 -3.36
CA PRO A 80 -8.56 15.50 -3.71
C PRO A 80 -8.78 17.01 -3.70
N ALA A 81 -7.94 17.78 -3.01
CA ALA A 81 -8.02 19.24 -3.00
C ALA A 81 -7.36 19.88 -4.22
N ASP A 82 -6.46 19.14 -4.89
CA ASP A 82 -5.76 19.60 -6.08
C ASP A 82 -5.46 18.36 -6.95
N THR A 83 -6.37 18.01 -7.81
CA THR A 83 -6.30 16.79 -8.62
C THR A 83 -5.18 16.79 -9.66
N GLY A 84 -4.55 17.94 -9.90
CA GLY A 84 -3.31 18.01 -10.68
C GLY A 84 -2.09 17.53 -9.92
N ARG A 85 -2.22 17.29 -8.61
CA ARG A 85 -1.14 16.80 -7.75
C ARG A 85 -1.33 15.32 -7.46
N PHE A 86 -0.40 14.49 -7.88
CA PHE A 86 -0.48 13.04 -7.69
C PHE A 86 0.90 12.41 -7.53
N ILE A 87 0.89 11.21 -6.99
CA ILE A 87 2.05 10.31 -6.97
C ILE A 87 1.61 8.94 -7.43
N GLN A 88 2.41 8.32 -8.30
CA GLN A 88 2.24 6.92 -8.69
C GLN A 88 3.49 6.14 -8.31
N ILE A 89 3.30 5.05 -7.59
CA ILE A 89 4.38 4.14 -7.20
C ILE A 89 4.14 2.81 -7.92
N ARG A 90 5.04 2.45 -8.82
CA ARG A 90 5.06 1.12 -9.42
C ARG A 90 6.12 0.30 -8.73
N GLY A 91 5.83 -0.97 -8.48
CA GLY A 91 6.78 -1.80 -7.77
C GLY A 91 6.39 -3.26 -7.68
N LEU A 92 7.13 -3.95 -6.84
CA LEU A 92 6.92 -5.36 -6.52
C LEU A 92 6.37 -5.45 -5.10
N ALA A 93 5.24 -6.13 -4.97
CA ALA A 93 4.56 -6.28 -3.68
C ALA A 93 5.03 -7.55 -2.98
N GLU A 94 5.32 -7.40 -1.69
CA GLU A 94 5.63 -8.50 -0.79
C GLU A 94 4.52 -8.61 0.25
N LEU A 95 3.94 -9.79 0.40
CA LEU A 95 2.88 -10.05 1.38
C LEU A 95 3.49 -10.58 2.67
N VAL A 96 3.21 -9.90 3.79
CA VAL A 96 3.73 -10.25 5.12
C VAL A 96 2.55 -10.46 6.07
N GLU A 97 2.43 -11.65 6.65
CA GLU A 97 1.38 -11.96 7.62
C GLU A 97 1.70 -11.37 9.00
N ASP A 98 2.95 -11.43 9.41
CA ASP A 98 3.38 -11.02 10.73
C ASP A 98 3.11 -9.52 10.94
N GLY A 99 2.38 -9.19 12.01
CA GLY A 99 2.02 -7.81 12.30
C GLY A 99 0.90 -7.21 11.43
N ALA A 100 0.26 -8.02 10.57
CA ALA A 100 -0.73 -7.49 9.63
C ALA A 100 -2.02 -7.00 10.30
N LEU A 101 -2.44 -7.62 11.38
CA LEU A 101 -3.63 -7.17 12.12
C LEU A 101 -3.38 -5.84 12.83
N GLU A 102 -2.25 -5.68 13.47
CA GLU A 102 -1.84 -4.42 14.11
C GLU A 102 -1.74 -3.30 13.08
N HIS A 103 -1.21 -3.60 11.90
CA HIS A 103 -1.16 -2.63 10.80
C HIS A 103 -2.56 -2.23 10.33
N LEU A 104 -3.46 -3.20 10.18
CA LEU A 104 -4.85 -2.94 9.80
C LEU A 104 -5.55 -2.02 10.82
N ASP A 105 -5.34 -2.27 12.09
CA ASP A 105 -5.94 -1.47 13.16
C ASP A 105 -5.37 -0.05 13.18
N ARG A 106 -4.08 0.11 12.91
CA ARG A 106 -3.45 1.43 12.74
C ARG A 106 -4.05 2.19 11.56
N LEU A 107 -4.26 1.53 10.43
CA LEU A 107 -4.94 2.12 9.27
C LEU A 107 -6.38 2.50 9.61
N THR A 108 -7.08 1.65 10.35
CA THR A 108 -8.46 1.93 10.77
C THR A 108 -8.52 3.22 11.59
N ARG A 109 -7.60 3.41 12.51
CA ARG A 109 -7.52 4.64 13.31
C ARG A 109 -7.14 5.86 12.47
N LYS A 110 -6.33 5.67 11.44
CA LYS A 110 -5.93 6.76 10.52
C LYS A 110 -7.09 7.21 9.64
N TYR A 111 -7.87 6.28 9.12
CA TYR A 111 -8.91 6.55 8.11
C TYR A 111 -10.31 6.68 8.69
N THR A 112 -10.54 6.23 9.91
CA THR A 112 -11.85 6.26 10.58
C THR A 112 -11.69 6.73 12.03
N SER A 113 -12.82 6.92 12.73
CA SER A 113 -12.80 7.21 14.18
C SER A 113 -12.80 5.94 15.03
N HIS A 114 -12.77 4.76 14.41
CA HIS A 114 -12.86 3.49 15.14
C HIS A 114 -11.47 3.04 15.65
N PRO A 115 -11.42 2.36 16.81
CA PRO A 115 -10.16 1.92 17.42
C PRO A 115 -9.54 0.69 16.74
N CYS A 116 -10.36 -0.15 16.08
CA CYS A 116 -9.91 -1.35 15.40
C CYS A 116 -10.88 -1.73 14.28
N TYR A 117 -10.44 -2.63 13.41
CA TYR A 117 -11.18 -2.97 12.21
C TYR A 117 -12.32 -3.95 12.47
N TYR A 118 -12.01 -5.13 13.01
CA TYR A 118 -13.04 -6.14 13.27
C TYR A 118 -13.89 -5.76 14.46
N GLY A 119 -15.20 -5.83 14.26
CA GLY A 119 -16.19 -5.40 15.25
C GLY A 119 -16.68 -3.96 15.07
N PHE A 120 -15.99 -3.15 14.26
CA PHE A 120 -16.37 -1.75 13.98
C PHE A 120 -16.57 -1.48 12.49
N VAL A 121 -15.58 -1.81 11.65
CA VAL A 121 -15.67 -1.62 10.20
C VAL A 121 -16.23 -2.86 9.53
N TYR A 122 -15.84 -4.03 10.02
CA TYR A 122 -16.22 -5.31 9.47
C TYR A 122 -16.62 -6.25 10.61
N PRO A 123 -17.57 -7.20 10.40
CA PRO A 123 -18.02 -8.07 11.49
C PRO A 123 -16.87 -8.88 12.10
N VAL A 124 -16.90 -9.03 13.43
CA VAL A 124 -15.84 -9.74 14.17
C VAL A 124 -15.73 -11.20 13.74
N GLU A 125 -16.84 -11.82 13.31
CA GLU A 125 -16.88 -13.20 12.86
C GLU A 125 -16.02 -13.42 11.60
N GLN A 126 -15.80 -12.39 10.81
CA GLN A 126 -15.02 -12.47 9.58
C GLN A 126 -13.52 -12.60 9.85
N GLN A 127 -13.04 -12.22 11.03
CA GLN A 127 -11.63 -12.32 11.36
C GLN A 127 -11.10 -13.75 11.25
N ALA A 128 -11.89 -14.73 11.68
CA ALA A 128 -11.50 -16.15 11.61
C ALA A 128 -11.45 -16.70 10.18
N LEU A 129 -12.11 -16.02 9.23
CA LEU A 129 -12.20 -16.45 7.84
C LEU A 129 -11.15 -15.77 6.94
N GLU A 130 -10.42 -14.81 7.47
CA GLU A 130 -9.48 -13.99 6.70
C GLU A 130 -8.07 -14.13 7.23
N THR A 131 -7.11 -14.27 6.32
CA THR A 131 -5.69 -14.18 6.63
C THR A 131 -5.19 -12.81 6.23
N ARG A 132 -5.03 -11.90 7.19
CA ARG A 132 -4.55 -10.54 6.91
C ARG A 132 -3.08 -10.56 6.51
N VAL A 133 -2.76 -9.72 5.55
CA VAL A 133 -1.39 -9.50 5.08
C VAL A 133 -1.15 -8.01 4.90
N THR A 134 0.05 -7.57 5.29
CA THR A 134 0.56 -6.26 4.91
C THR A 134 1.28 -6.40 3.58
N CYS A 135 0.90 -5.60 2.62
CA CYS A 135 1.52 -5.55 1.31
C CYS A 135 2.59 -4.46 1.32
N HIS A 136 3.86 -4.85 1.29
CA HIS A 136 4.99 -3.93 1.19
C HIS A 136 5.29 -3.72 -0.29
N ILE A 137 5.14 -2.49 -0.77
CA ILE A 137 5.41 -2.16 -2.16
C ILE A 137 6.84 -1.65 -2.28
N HIS A 138 7.71 -2.50 -2.79
CA HIS A 138 9.09 -2.15 -3.08
C HIS A 138 9.12 -1.41 -4.42
N ALA A 139 9.26 -0.09 -4.37
CA ALA A 139 9.17 0.76 -5.54
C ALA A 139 10.25 0.45 -6.56
N THR A 140 9.86 0.32 -7.83
CA THR A 140 10.76 0.28 -8.97
C THR A 140 10.75 1.59 -9.74
N ARG A 141 9.66 2.36 -9.63
CA ARG A 141 9.53 3.67 -10.23
C ARG A 141 8.53 4.52 -9.45
N VAL A 142 8.90 5.77 -9.20
CA VAL A 142 8.03 6.79 -8.62
C VAL A 142 7.82 7.86 -9.69
N THR A 143 6.54 8.14 -9.99
CA THR A 143 6.15 9.16 -10.97
C THR A 143 5.36 10.24 -10.24
N LEU A 144 5.75 11.49 -10.44
CA LEU A 144 5.09 12.65 -9.87
C LEU A 144 4.43 13.47 -10.98
N ASP A 145 3.45 14.27 -10.61
CA ASP A 145 2.92 15.29 -11.52
C ASP A 145 4.01 16.31 -11.86
N ALA A 146 3.92 16.89 -13.04
CA ALA A 146 4.94 17.83 -13.54
C ALA A 146 4.87 19.21 -12.88
N ILE A 147 3.76 19.53 -12.21
CA ILE A 147 3.49 20.87 -11.68
C ILE A 147 4.14 21.06 -10.32
N HIS A 148 4.11 20.05 -9.46
CA HIS A 148 4.54 20.12 -8.06
C HIS A 148 5.82 19.33 -7.77
N ALA A 149 6.37 18.69 -8.78
CA ALA A 149 7.58 17.87 -8.64
C ALA A 149 8.83 18.75 -8.45
#